data_d9c953f302ccca1853d4b0218cc08bf5
#
_entry.id   d9c953f302ccca1853d4b0218cc08bf5
#
_cell.length_a   1.000
_cell.length_b   1.000
_cell.length_c   1.000
_cell.angle_alpha   90.00
_cell.angle_beta   90.00
_cell.angle_gamma   90.00
#
_symmetry.space_group_name_H-M   'P 1'
#
loop_
_entity.id
_entity.type
_entity.pdbx_description
1 polymer ?
#
loop_
_entity_poly.entity_id
_entity_poly.type
_entity_poly.pdbx_seq_one_letter_code
_entity_poly.pdbx_strand_id
1 'polypeptide(L)'
;PEGMSIAQSYDTSVFIEGAISEVYKTLGIAIGLVILVIYLFLGSLRATLVPAVTVPISLIATSLVILWLDYSINMLTLLALVLAIGLVVDDAIVVLENIHRRMDEYGETRLVAAFRGTRQVGFAVVATTVVLVSVFVPIAFLQGDVGRLFSEFAITMAAAVAFSSLIALTLSPMLASKVLAAKDKQNIFTSLVDSGFRLLQRGYHWLLAGALRFKWLVVLVFFAVAGSSYWLLNQIANEYTPKEDRGAFFVLVNGPEGASYEYMKEYMNEAEARLMPLVESGEVTRLLVRAPRNFGSVGIYNNGILILVLNDWDARRSAWDIMNDVRKRLGDLPGVSAFPVMRQGFGARIQKPVQFVLGGGTYDELAEWRDILVAKINQDNPGLVGLDWDYKETKPQMQVVIDYDRAADLGVTVSN
;
A
#
# COMPACT_ATOMS: atom_id res chain seq x y z
N PRO A 1 26.31 -16.75 -28.69
CA PRO A 1 26.56 -17.95 -29.49
C PRO A 1 25.23 -18.46 -30.06
N GLU A 2 25.26 -19.02 -31.29
CA GLU A 2 24.11 -19.66 -31.90
C GLU A 2 23.57 -20.77 -30.97
N GLY A 3 22.25 -20.75 -30.70
CA GLY A 3 21.60 -21.71 -29.80
C GLY A 3 21.49 -21.28 -28.35
N MET A 4 21.96 -20.09 -27.98
CA MET A 4 21.80 -19.55 -26.64
C MET A 4 20.53 -18.70 -26.54
N SER A 5 19.65 -19.01 -25.60
CA SER A 5 18.49 -18.20 -25.27
C SER A 5 18.65 -17.57 -23.89
N ILE A 6 18.27 -16.30 -23.76
CA ILE A 6 18.24 -15.60 -22.48
C ILE A 6 16.78 -15.45 -22.09
N ALA A 7 16.42 -15.99 -20.93
CA ALA A 7 15.09 -15.82 -20.35
C ALA A 7 15.21 -15.12 -19.01
N GLN A 8 14.31 -14.15 -18.78
CA GLN A 8 14.21 -13.46 -17.51
C GLN A 8 13.63 -14.39 -16.45
N SER A 9 14.34 -14.61 -15.36
CA SER A 9 13.92 -15.53 -14.30
C SER A 9 13.01 -14.91 -13.26
N TYR A 10 13.26 -13.65 -12.93
CA TYR A 10 12.50 -12.90 -11.94
C TYR A 10 12.51 -11.41 -12.27
N ASP A 11 11.33 -10.80 -12.23
CA ASP A 11 11.11 -9.38 -12.49
C ASP A 11 10.20 -8.78 -11.41
N THR A 12 10.72 -7.78 -10.71
CA THR A 12 9.95 -7.04 -9.68
C THR A 12 9.09 -5.95 -10.30
N SER A 13 9.36 -5.54 -11.54
CA SER A 13 8.61 -4.46 -12.20
C SER A 13 7.20 -4.89 -12.59
N VAL A 14 6.96 -6.18 -12.85
CA VAL A 14 5.65 -6.72 -13.25
C VAL A 14 4.57 -6.36 -12.23
N PHE A 15 4.86 -6.49 -10.95
CA PHE A 15 3.93 -6.08 -9.89
C PHE A 15 3.65 -4.59 -9.92
N ILE A 16 4.69 -3.77 -10.11
CA ILE A 16 4.56 -2.30 -10.14
C ILE A 16 3.77 -1.87 -11.38
N GLU A 17 4.07 -2.43 -12.54
CA GLU A 17 3.35 -2.16 -13.79
C GLU A 17 1.88 -2.56 -13.71
N GLY A 18 1.60 -3.74 -13.15
CA GLY A 18 0.24 -4.21 -12.88
C GLY A 18 -0.52 -3.26 -11.96
N ALA A 19 0.10 -2.85 -10.86
CA ALA A 19 -0.49 -1.92 -9.91
C ALA A 19 -0.75 -0.53 -10.53
N ILE A 20 0.19 0.01 -11.30
CA ILE A 20 0.02 1.29 -12.02
C ILE A 20 -1.11 1.19 -13.05
N SER A 21 -1.16 0.10 -13.82
CA SER A 21 -2.25 -0.14 -14.79
C SER A 21 -3.62 -0.18 -14.13
N GLU A 22 -3.72 -0.85 -12.97
CA GLU A 22 -4.98 -0.93 -12.22
C GLU A 22 -5.40 0.44 -11.67
N VAL A 23 -4.43 1.26 -11.21
CA VAL A 23 -4.73 2.64 -10.77
C VAL A 23 -5.23 3.50 -11.93
N TYR A 24 -4.64 3.40 -13.13
CA TYR A 24 -5.16 4.13 -14.30
C TYR A 24 -6.57 3.72 -14.69
N LYS A 25 -6.90 2.43 -14.63
CA LYS A 25 -8.28 1.93 -14.85
C LYS A 25 -9.22 2.50 -13.78
N THR A 26 -8.82 2.42 -12.51
CA THR A 26 -9.60 2.94 -11.38
C THR A 26 -9.81 4.46 -11.51
N LEU A 27 -8.81 5.22 -11.93
CA LEU A 27 -8.89 6.65 -12.21
C LEU A 27 -9.97 6.95 -13.29
N GLY A 28 -9.93 6.20 -14.39
CA GLY A 28 -10.92 6.31 -15.46
C GLY A 28 -12.34 5.98 -14.99
N ILE A 29 -12.50 4.89 -14.25
CA ILE A 29 -13.79 4.48 -13.66
C ILE A 29 -14.29 5.53 -12.67
N ALA A 30 -13.44 6.04 -11.79
CA ALA A 30 -13.79 7.05 -10.80
C ALA A 30 -14.28 8.34 -11.47
N ILE A 31 -13.58 8.85 -12.50
CA ILE A 31 -14.00 10.01 -13.27
C ILE A 31 -15.35 9.75 -13.96
N GLY A 32 -15.51 8.58 -14.58
CA GLY A 32 -16.76 8.20 -15.24
C GLY A 32 -17.94 8.13 -14.27
N LEU A 33 -17.76 7.50 -13.11
CA LEU A 33 -18.78 7.42 -12.06
C LEU A 33 -19.15 8.79 -11.50
N VAL A 34 -18.16 9.63 -11.26
CA VAL A 34 -18.39 11.00 -10.78
C VAL A 34 -19.20 11.81 -11.80
N ILE A 35 -18.83 11.75 -13.07
CA ILE A 35 -19.59 12.43 -14.14
C ILE A 35 -21.03 11.89 -14.20
N LEU A 36 -21.21 10.58 -14.09
CA LEU A 36 -22.53 9.94 -14.05
C LEU A 36 -23.37 10.45 -12.88
N VAL A 37 -22.79 10.45 -11.67
CA VAL A 37 -23.47 10.92 -10.46
C VAL A 37 -23.86 12.39 -10.60
N ILE A 38 -22.95 13.25 -11.05
CA ILE A 38 -23.24 14.66 -11.26
C ILE A 38 -24.38 14.85 -12.28
N TYR A 39 -24.37 14.07 -13.36
CA TYR A 39 -25.44 14.08 -14.36
C TYR A 39 -26.79 13.70 -13.76
N LEU A 40 -26.81 12.68 -12.89
CA LEU A 40 -28.03 12.25 -12.19
C LEU A 40 -28.57 13.36 -11.26
N PHE A 41 -27.67 14.06 -10.57
CA PHE A 41 -28.07 15.13 -9.63
C PHE A 41 -28.49 16.41 -10.31
N LEU A 42 -27.76 16.86 -11.34
CA LEU A 42 -28.04 18.13 -12.02
C LEU A 42 -29.08 18.01 -13.16
N GLY A 43 -29.33 16.78 -13.62
CA GLY A 43 -30.31 16.52 -14.69
C GLY A 43 -29.98 17.17 -16.03
N SER A 44 -28.79 17.76 -16.20
CA SER A 44 -28.41 18.55 -17.37
C SER A 44 -27.00 18.18 -17.84
N LEU A 45 -26.88 17.70 -19.09
CA LEU A 45 -25.58 17.41 -19.71
C LEU A 45 -24.68 18.65 -19.80
N ARG A 46 -25.27 19.82 -19.97
CA ARG A 46 -24.53 21.08 -20.05
C ARG A 46 -23.92 21.46 -18.70
N ALA A 47 -24.67 21.29 -17.62
CA ALA A 47 -24.18 21.52 -16.29
C ALA A 47 -23.09 20.52 -15.91
N THR A 48 -23.27 19.25 -16.27
CA THR A 48 -22.29 18.18 -16.04
C THR A 48 -20.95 18.40 -16.77
N LEU A 49 -20.97 19.10 -17.92
CA LEU A 49 -19.74 19.38 -18.67
C LEU A 49 -18.75 20.24 -17.87
N VAL A 50 -19.24 21.11 -16.97
CA VAL A 50 -18.35 21.97 -16.17
C VAL A 50 -17.44 21.16 -15.27
N PRO A 51 -17.92 20.31 -14.34
CA PRO A 51 -17.04 19.47 -13.55
C PRO A 51 -16.32 18.41 -14.38
N ALA A 52 -16.89 17.90 -15.46
CA ALA A 52 -16.23 16.97 -16.36
C ALA A 52 -14.94 17.53 -17.00
N VAL A 53 -14.85 18.84 -17.16
CA VAL A 53 -13.65 19.53 -17.67
C VAL A 53 -12.74 19.99 -16.55
N THR A 54 -13.29 20.48 -15.43
CA THR A 54 -12.50 21.06 -14.34
C THR A 54 -11.73 20.01 -13.54
N VAL A 55 -12.28 18.80 -13.38
CA VAL A 55 -11.60 17.70 -12.66
C VAL A 55 -10.31 17.26 -13.34
N PRO A 56 -10.28 16.89 -14.62
CA PRO A 56 -9.04 16.55 -15.30
C PRO A 56 -8.01 17.70 -15.28
N ILE A 57 -8.45 18.94 -15.42
CA ILE A 57 -7.54 20.09 -15.37
C ILE A 57 -6.92 20.24 -13.98
N SER A 58 -7.67 20.03 -12.90
CA SER A 58 -7.13 20.04 -11.53
C SER A 58 -6.08 18.96 -11.31
N LEU A 59 -6.32 17.75 -11.82
CA LEU A 59 -5.36 16.63 -11.72
C LEU A 59 -4.09 16.91 -12.54
N ILE A 60 -4.21 17.47 -13.73
CA ILE A 60 -3.06 17.89 -14.56
C ILE A 60 -2.28 18.99 -13.84
N ALA A 61 -2.94 19.97 -13.26
CA ALA A 61 -2.29 21.03 -12.47
C ALA A 61 -1.56 20.45 -11.24
N THR A 62 -2.13 19.44 -10.59
CA THR A 62 -1.46 18.73 -9.49
C THR A 62 -0.18 18.02 -9.97
N SER A 63 -0.20 17.43 -11.16
CA SER A 63 0.97 16.77 -11.75
C SER A 63 2.13 17.75 -11.99
N LEU A 64 1.86 19.05 -12.22
CA LEU A 64 2.92 20.06 -12.29
C LEU A 64 3.65 20.26 -10.96
N VAL A 65 2.95 20.15 -9.83
CA VAL A 65 3.59 20.22 -8.51
C VAL A 65 4.44 18.99 -8.26
N ILE A 66 3.95 17.79 -8.61
CA ILE A 66 4.71 16.54 -8.53
C ILE A 66 6.03 16.69 -9.30
N LEU A 67 5.96 17.19 -10.53
CA LEU A 67 7.14 17.44 -11.37
C LEU A 67 8.07 18.52 -10.78
N TRP A 68 7.52 19.61 -10.27
CA TRP A 68 8.32 20.73 -9.74
C TRP A 68 9.08 20.36 -8.45
N LEU A 69 8.54 19.44 -7.65
CA LEU A 69 9.16 18.93 -6.45
C LEU A 69 10.06 17.71 -6.69
N ASP A 70 10.25 17.33 -7.96
CA ASP A 70 11.04 16.15 -8.36
C ASP A 70 10.52 14.84 -7.72
N TYR A 71 9.20 14.76 -7.53
CA TYR A 71 8.55 13.55 -7.05
C TYR A 71 8.29 12.58 -8.20
N SER A 72 8.34 11.29 -7.91
CA SER A 72 8.06 10.23 -8.88
C SER A 72 6.56 9.93 -8.99
N ILE A 73 6.15 9.46 -10.17
CA ILE A 73 4.84 8.81 -10.31
C ILE A 73 4.96 7.40 -9.73
N ASN A 74 4.44 7.19 -8.54
CA ASN A 74 4.46 5.94 -7.83
C ASN A 74 3.05 5.58 -7.30
N MET A 75 2.90 4.41 -6.68
CA MET A 75 1.60 3.96 -6.18
C MET A 75 0.97 4.95 -5.19
N LEU A 76 1.75 5.64 -4.36
CA LEU A 76 1.23 6.58 -3.36
C LEU A 76 0.78 7.90 -3.99
N THR A 77 1.57 8.45 -4.92
CA THR A 77 1.17 9.67 -5.65
C THR A 77 -0.06 9.41 -6.54
N LEU A 78 -0.15 8.23 -7.17
CA LEU A 78 -1.32 7.83 -7.94
C LEU A 78 -2.53 7.58 -7.04
N LEU A 79 -2.37 6.95 -5.88
CA LEU A 79 -3.43 6.79 -4.89
C LEU A 79 -3.95 8.14 -4.41
N ALA A 80 -3.04 9.11 -4.16
CA ALA A 80 -3.42 10.48 -3.84
C ALA A 80 -4.29 11.10 -4.94
N LEU A 81 -3.92 10.95 -6.20
CA LEU A 81 -4.71 11.46 -7.33
C LEU A 81 -6.11 10.81 -7.41
N VAL A 82 -6.22 9.49 -7.19
CA VAL A 82 -7.52 8.79 -7.17
C VAL A 82 -8.41 9.31 -6.02
N LEU A 83 -7.85 9.43 -4.81
CA LEU A 83 -8.58 9.96 -3.66
C LEU A 83 -8.95 11.45 -3.85
N ALA A 84 -8.06 12.21 -4.48
CA ALA A 84 -8.31 13.62 -4.76
C ALA A 84 -9.51 13.85 -5.67
N ILE A 85 -9.87 12.91 -6.58
CA ILE A 85 -11.02 13.08 -7.49
C ILE A 85 -12.29 13.41 -6.70
N GLY A 86 -12.57 12.67 -5.62
CA GLY A 86 -13.76 12.92 -4.81
C GLY A 86 -13.76 14.29 -4.13
N LEU A 87 -12.61 14.73 -3.64
CA LEU A 87 -12.46 16.04 -2.98
C LEU A 87 -12.46 17.20 -3.97
N VAL A 88 -11.84 17.00 -5.14
CA VAL A 88 -11.75 18.00 -6.22
C VAL A 88 -13.10 18.29 -6.84
N VAL A 89 -13.95 17.29 -6.97
CA VAL A 89 -15.27 17.41 -7.57
C VAL A 89 -16.22 18.25 -6.71
N ASP A 90 -16.12 18.12 -5.39
CA ASP A 90 -17.03 18.74 -4.44
C ASP A 90 -17.04 20.27 -4.55
N ASP A 91 -15.88 20.90 -4.60
CA ASP A 91 -15.74 22.35 -4.78
C ASP A 91 -16.45 22.87 -6.04
N ALA A 92 -16.26 22.15 -7.16
CA ALA A 92 -16.88 22.52 -8.43
C ALA A 92 -18.41 22.36 -8.41
N ILE A 93 -18.92 21.31 -7.72
CA ILE A 93 -20.37 21.06 -7.57
C ILE A 93 -21.01 22.17 -6.74
N VAL A 94 -20.44 22.53 -5.59
CA VAL A 94 -20.97 23.57 -4.70
C VAL A 94 -21.09 24.91 -5.42
N VAL A 95 -20.07 25.29 -6.19
CA VAL A 95 -20.08 26.54 -6.97
C VAL A 95 -21.15 26.46 -8.05
N LEU A 96 -21.20 25.36 -8.80
CA LEU A 96 -22.15 25.19 -9.92
C LEU A 96 -23.60 25.15 -9.45
N GLU A 97 -23.89 24.42 -8.37
CA GLU A 97 -25.21 24.33 -7.76
C GLU A 97 -25.72 25.71 -7.34
N ASN A 98 -24.86 26.48 -6.65
CA ASN A 98 -25.26 27.82 -6.24
C ASN A 98 -25.51 28.77 -7.42
N ILE A 99 -24.74 28.65 -8.51
CA ILE A 99 -24.97 29.38 -9.74
C ILE A 99 -26.32 28.99 -10.37
N HIS A 100 -26.59 27.67 -10.47
CA HIS A 100 -27.82 27.14 -11.03
C HIS A 100 -29.03 27.57 -10.21
N ARG A 101 -28.96 27.46 -8.87
CA ARG A 101 -30.02 27.92 -7.96
C ARG A 101 -30.35 29.41 -8.16
N ARG A 102 -29.31 30.26 -8.33
CA ARG A 102 -29.54 31.71 -8.58
C ARG A 102 -30.22 31.99 -9.91
N MET A 103 -29.93 31.19 -10.93
CA MET A 103 -30.63 31.28 -12.22
C MET A 103 -32.09 30.87 -12.10
N ASP A 104 -32.39 29.80 -11.39
CA ASP A 104 -33.73 29.21 -11.30
C ASP A 104 -34.63 29.93 -10.30
N GLU A 105 -34.15 30.21 -9.09
CA GLU A 105 -34.95 30.81 -8.01
C GLU A 105 -35.03 32.34 -8.13
N TYR A 106 -33.93 33.00 -8.51
CA TYR A 106 -33.88 34.47 -8.58
C TYR A 106 -34.01 35.02 -9.98
N GLY A 107 -34.08 34.18 -11.04
CA GLY A 107 -34.19 34.59 -12.42
C GLY A 107 -33.00 35.42 -12.94
N GLU A 108 -31.83 35.29 -12.31
CA GLU A 108 -30.64 36.06 -12.71
C GLU A 108 -30.08 35.57 -14.05
N THR A 109 -29.50 36.50 -14.83
CA THR A 109 -28.78 36.11 -16.06
C THR A 109 -27.55 35.28 -15.74
N ARG A 110 -27.12 34.40 -16.65
CA ARG A 110 -25.99 33.46 -16.47
C ARG A 110 -24.73 34.13 -15.91
N LEU A 111 -24.35 35.29 -16.46
CA LEU A 111 -23.17 36.03 -16.07
C LEU A 111 -23.31 36.59 -14.64
N VAL A 112 -24.46 37.16 -14.31
CA VAL A 112 -24.72 37.70 -12.96
C VAL A 112 -24.80 36.58 -11.94
N ALA A 113 -25.49 35.49 -12.25
CA ALA A 113 -25.59 34.33 -11.39
C ALA A 113 -24.21 33.67 -11.14
N ALA A 114 -23.36 33.58 -12.18
CA ALA A 114 -21.99 33.07 -12.04
C ALA A 114 -21.16 33.96 -11.10
N PHE A 115 -21.19 35.27 -11.28
CA PHE A 115 -20.43 36.20 -10.45
C PHE A 115 -20.93 36.22 -8.99
N ARG A 116 -22.23 36.42 -8.78
CA ARG A 116 -22.81 36.49 -7.44
C ARG A 116 -22.80 35.14 -6.73
N GLY A 117 -23.11 34.06 -7.44
CA GLY A 117 -23.12 32.70 -6.92
C GLY A 117 -21.75 32.28 -6.43
N THR A 118 -20.71 32.50 -7.22
CA THR A 118 -19.33 32.18 -6.80
C THR A 118 -18.88 33.03 -5.61
N ARG A 119 -19.19 34.33 -5.60
CA ARG A 119 -18.84 35.22 -4.49
C ARG A 119 -19.50 34.79 -3.17
N GLN A 120 -20.72 34.27 -3.25
CA GLN A 120 -21.47 33.82 -2.06
C GLN A 120 -20.85 32.61 -1.40
N VAL A 121 -20.34 31.63 -2.17
CA VAL A 121 -19.76 30.40 -1.63
C VAL A 121 -18.23 30.43 -1.56
N GLY A 122 -17.59 31.44 -2.17
CA GLY A 122 -16.13 31.48 -2.32
C GLY A 122 -15.39 31.44 -0.97
N PHE A 123 -15.90 32.13 0.04
CA PHE A 123 -15.29 32.05 1.38
C PHE A 123 -15.38 30.64 1.98
N ALA A 124 -16.51 29.95 1.80
CA ALA A 124 -16.69 28.59 2.30
C ALA A 124 -15.72 27.63 1.59
N VAL A 125 -15.59 27.72 0.26
CA VAL A 125 -14.67 26.91 -0.53
C VAL A 125 -13.21 27.13 -0.12
N VAL A 126 -12.78 28.37 0.07
CA VAL A 126 -11.44 28.68 0.55
C VAL A 126 -11.22 28.15 1.97
N ALA A 127 -12.21 28.29 2.86
CA ALA A 127 -12.10 27.80 4.22
C ALA A 127 -11.97 26.28 4.28
N THR A 128 -12.79 25.53 3.52
CA THR A 128 -12.68 24.07 3.44
C THR A 128 -11.34 23.62 2.85
N THR A 129 -10.83 24.30 1.83
CA THR A 129 -9.51 24.06 1.25
C THR A 129 -8.40 24.24 2.29
N VAL A 130 -8.40 25.35 3.05
CA VAL A 130 -7.40 25.61 4.08
C VAL A 130 -7.44 24.54 5.17
N VAL A 131 -8.64 24.10 5.59
CA VAL A 131 -8.80 23.01 6.55
C VAL A 131 -8.21 21.72 6.03
N LEU A 132 -8.53 21.32 4.78
CA LEU A 132 -8.01 20.09 4.17
C LEU A 132 -6.48 20.14 4.00
N VAL A 133 -5.94 21.26 3.53
CA VAL A 133 -4.48 21.45 3.42
C VAL A 133 -3.82 21.36 4.79
N SER A 134 -4.44 21.95 5.83
CA SER A 134 -3.93 21.90 7.22
C SER A 134 -3.92 20.48 7.79
N VAL A 135 -4.73 19.57 7.28
CA VAL A 135 -4.73 18.13 7.67
C VAL A 135 -3.60 17.38 6.96
N PHE A 136 -3.38 17.64 5.68
CA PHE A 136 -2.40 16.89 4.89
C PHE A 136 -0.96 17.39 5.10
N VAL A 137 -0.73 18.70 5.16
CA VAL A 137 0.63 19.29 5.26
C VAL A 137 1.44 18.73 6.44
N PRO A 138 0.90 18.55 7.66
CA PRO A 138 1.67 17.98 8.77
C PRO A 138 2.22 16.57 8.51
N ILE A 139 1.53 15.76 7.69
CA ILE A 139 1.96 14.42 7.33
C ILE A 139 3.30 14.45 6.54
N ALA A 140 3.52 15.52 5.75
CA ALA A 140 4.75 15.71 5.01
C ALA A 140 5.98 15.95 5.90
N PHE A 141 5.79 16.31 7.17
CA PHE A 141 6.86 16.54 8.15
C PHE A 141 7.10 15.37 9.09
N LEU A 142 6.45 14.23 8.89
CA LEU A 142 6.72 13.01 9.63
C LEU A 142 8.17 12.57 9.40
N GLN A 143 8.82 12.09 10.46
CA GLN A 143 10.19 11.59 10.40
C GLN A 143 10.25 10.09 10.13
N GLY A 144 11.41 9.63 9.65
CA GLY A 144 11.67 8.22 9.38
C GLY A 144 11.15 7.74 8.01
N ASP A 145 11.18 6.44 7.80
CA ASP A 145 10.81 5.82 6.52
C ASP A 145 9.33 6.04 6.17
N VAL A 146 8.45 6.04 7.17
CA VAL A 146 7.03 6.35 7.02
C VAL A 146 6.82 7.78 6.52
N GLY A 147 7.54 8.73 7.11
CA GLY A 147 7.45 10.12 6.72
C GLY A 147 7.86 10.33 5.26
N ARG A 148 8.94 9.70 4.81
CA ARG A 148 9.40 9.78 3.42
C ARG A 148 8.35 9.25 2.44
N LEU A 149 7.71 8.15 2.77
CA LEU A 149 6.68 7.54 1.93
C LEU A 149 5.42 8.40 1.83
N PHE A 150 4.93 8.86 2.99
CA PHE A 150 3.68 9.59 3.03
C PHE A 150 3.83 11.08 2.71
N SER A 151 5.04 11.65 2.67
CA SER A 151 5.25 13.05 2.29
C SER A 151 4.81 13.34 0.86
N GLU A 152 5.17 12.47 -0.10
CA GLU A 152 4.75 12.62 -1.51
C GLU A 152 3.23 12.53 -1.65
N PHE A 153 2.59 11.57 -0.95
CA PHE A 153 1.13 11.43 -0.90
C PHE A 153 0.47 12.71 -0.34
N ALA A 154 0.95 13.20 0.79
CA ALA A 154 0.37 14.33 1.51
C ALA A 154 0.47 15.63 0.71
N ILE A 155 1.63 15.91 0.13
CA ILE A 155 1.83 17.10 -0.71
C ILE A 155 1.01 17.01 -1.99
N THR A 156 0.93 15.83 -2.61
CA THR A 156 0.08 15.61 -3.80
C THR A 156 -1.39 15.90 -3.46
N MET A 157 -1.89 15.40 -2.33
CA MET A 157 -3.27 15.67 -1.87
C MET A 157 -3.50 17.15 -1.60
N ALA A 158 -2.59 17.80 -0.87
CA ALA A 158 -2.70 19.23 -0.57
C ALA A 158 -2.70 20.08 -1.84
N ALA A 159 -1.84 19.77 -2.80
CA ALA A 159 -1.79 20.43 -4.11
C ALA A 159 -3.08 20.21 -4.90
N ALA A 160 -3.61 18.98 -4.95
CA ALA A 160 -4.84 18.66 -5.66
C ALA A 160 -6.03 19.47 -5.13
N VAL A 161 -6.17 19.53 -3.80
CA VAL A 161 -7.25 20.30 -3.15
C VAL A 161 -7.06 21.80 -3.39
N ALA A 162 -5.84 22.32 -3.32
CA ALA A 162 -5.57 23.74 -3.58
C ALA A 162 -5.90 24.13 -5.04
N PHE A 163 -5.49 23.31 -6.02
CA PHE A 163 -5.84 23.55 -7.43
C PHE A 163 -7.31 23.35 -7.71
N SER A 164 -7.97 22.41 -7.04
CA SER A 164 -9.42 22.26 -7.11
C SER A 164 -10.15 23.56 -6.79
N SER A 165 -9.86 24.11 -5.64
CA SER A 165 -10.48 25.35 -5.17
C SER A 165 -10.19 26.52 -6.11
N LEU A 166 -8.95 26.66 -6.60
CA LEU A 166 -8.58 27.69 -7.56
C LEU A 166 -9.40 27.56 -8.86
N ILE A 167 -9.52 26.35 -9.39
CA ILE A 167 -10.25 26.05 -10.63
C ILE A 167 -11.75 26.17 -10.42
N ALA A 168 -12.26 25.72 -9.27
CA ALA A 168 -13.67 25.85 -8.91
C ALA A 168 -14.11 27.32 -8.78
N LEU A 169 -13.25 28.22 -8.31
CA LEU A 169 -13.55 29.63 -8.15
C LEU A 169 -13.25 30.48 -9.40
N THR A 170 -12.54 29.96 -10.39
CA THR A 170 -12.16 30.69 -11.61
C THR A 170 -12.76 30.07 -12.86
N LEU A 171 -12.37 28.85 -13.19
CA LEU A 171 -12.76 28.19 -14.43
C LEU A 171 -14.24 27.73 -14.39
N SER A 172 -14.71 27.17 -13.26
CA SER A 172 -16.08 26.68 -13.15
C SER A 172 -17.12 27.78 -13.36
N PRO A 173 -17.05 28.98 -12.74
CA PRO A 173 -18.01 30.05 -13.03
C PRO A 173 -17.88 30.60 -14.45
N MET A 174 -16.68 30.65 -15.01
CA MET A 174 -16.50 31.06 -16.40
C MET A 174 -17.18 30.08 -17.35
N LEU A 175 -16.98 28.80 -17.21
CA LEU A 175 -17.66 27.77 -18.01
C LEU A 175 -19.16 27.78 -17.77
N ALA A 176 -19.63 27.89 -16.54
CA ALA A 176 -21.01 27.94 -16.16
C ALA A 176 -21.71 29.12 -16.85
N SER A 177 -21.10 30.33 -16.89
CA SER A 177 -21.65 31.52 -17.57
C SER A 177 -21.83 31.33 -19.07
N LYS A 178 -21.08 30.43 -19.70
CA LYS A 178 -21.14 30.14 -21.16
C LYS A 178 -22.03 28.96 -21.49
N VAL A 179 -22.00 27.90 -20.69
CA VAL A 179 -22.57 26.58 -21.02
C VAL A 179 -23.98 26.41 -20.45
N LEU A 180 -24.28 26.94 -19.24
CA LEU A 180 -25.59 26.78 -18.62
C LEU A 180 -26.70 27.40 -19.46
N ALA A 181 -27.84 26.73 -19.54
CA ALA A 181 -29.06 27.25 -20.21
C ALA A 181 -30.11 27.64 -19.16
N ALA A 182 -30.82 28.72 -19.38
CA ALA A 182 -31.85 29.23 -18.47
C ALA A 182 -33.06 28.28 -18.30
N LYS A 183 -33.28 27.35 -19.23
CA LYS A 183 -34.26 26.25 -19.13
C LYS A 183 -33.75 25.08 -19.97
N ASP A 184 -33.24 24.03 -19.33
CA ASP A 184 -33.12 22.73 -19.98
C ASP A 184 -34.50 22.06 -20.03
N LYS A 185 -34.83 21.45 -21.18
CA LYS A 185 -36.11 20.74 -21.33
C LYS A 185 -36.08 19.56 -20.35
N GLN A 186 -37.05 19.51 -19.43
CA GLN A 186 -37.25 18.38 -18.56
C GLN A 186 -37.46 17.10 -19.39
N ASN A 187 -36.55 16.19 -19.32
CA ASN A 187 -36.68 14.83 -19.86
C ASN A 187 -37.45 13.94 -18.87
N ILE A 188 -38.14 12.92 -19.39
CA ILE A 188 -38.82 11.91 -18.55
C ILE A 188 -37.89 11.33 -17.47
N PHE A 189 -36.63 11.17 -17.80
CA PHE A 189 -35.59 10.66 -16.90
C PHE A 189 -35.31 11.62 -15.73
N THR A 190 -35.18 12.93 -15.98
CA THR A 190 -35.00 13.92 -14.91
C THR A 190 -36.20 13.98 -13.98
N SER A 191 -37.46 13.86 -14.50
CA SER A 191 -38.65 13.76 -13.65
C SER A 191 -38.67 12.55 -12.72
N LEU A 192 -38.13 11.42 -13.16
CA LEU A 192 -38.05 10.19 -12.35
C LEU A 192 -37.01 10.35 -11.23
N VAL A 193 -35.85 10.91 -11.56
CA VAL A 193 -34.79 11.26 -10.61
C VAL A 193 -35.28 12.25 -9.56
N ASP A 194 -35.98 13.34 -9.99
CA ASP A 194 -36.58 14.34 -9.10
C ASP A 194 -37.62 13.72 -8.15
N SER A 195 -38.35 12.71 -8.61
CA SER A 195 -39.33 12.01 -7.76
C SER A 195 -38.63 11.17 -6.69
N GLY A 196 -37.51 10.50 -7.03
CA GLY A 196 -36.65 9.81 -6.08
C GLY A 196 -36.06 10.75 -5.05
N PHE A 197 -35.57 11.92 -5.50
CA PHE A 197 -35.03 12.95 -4.59
C PHE A 197 -36.08 13.51 -3.64
N ARG A 198 -37.30 13.77 -4.10
CA ARG A 198 -38.39 14.19 -3.20
C ARG A 198 -38.72 13.16 -2.13
N LEU A 199 -38.63 11.86 -2.44
CA LEU A 199 -38.81 10.80 -1.45
C LEU A 199 -37.68 10.80 -0.42
N LEU A 200 -36.44 10.91 -0.88
CA LEU A 200 -35.27 11.02 -0.02
C LEU A 200 -35.32 12.24 0.89
N GLN A 201 -35.71 13.39 0.34
CA GLN A 201 -35.87 14.65 1.06
C GLN A 201 -36.95 14.54 2.18
N ARG A 202 -38.07 13.88 1.89
CA ARG A 202 -39.09 13.63 2.92
C ARG A 202 -38.57 12.74 4.04
N GLY A 203 -37.84 11.68 3.70
CA GLY A 203 -37.18 10.80 4.68
C GLY A 203 -36.17 11.58 5.55
N TYR A 204 -35.34 12.40 4.93
CA TYR A 204 -34.40 13.27 5.63
C TYR A 204 -35.09 14.26 6.57
N HIS A 205 -36.13 14.95 6.09
CA HIS A 205 -36.92 15.87 6.94
C HIS A 205 -37.54 15.17 8.14
N TRP A 206 -38.06 13.97 7.96
CA TRP A 206 -38.62 13.18 9.04
C TRP A 206 -37.55 12.79 10.09
N LEU A 207 -36.40 12.30 9.63
CA LEU A 207 -35.24 11.97 10.50
C LEU A 207 -34.73 13.21 11.23
N LEU A 208 -34.55 14.32 10.54
CA LEU A 208 -34.07 15.58 11.10
C LEU A 208 -35.04 16.12 12.16
N ALA A 209 -36.35 16.13 11.86
CA ALA A 209 -37.37 16.54 12.82
C ALA A 209 -37.36 15.65 14.05
N GLY A 210 -37.19 14.33 13.89
CA GLY A 210 -37.03 13.39 14.98
C GLY A 210 -35.79 13.65 15.81
N ALA A 211 -34.64 13.85 15.17
CA ALA A 211 -33.37 14.15 15.82
C ALA A 211 -33.44 15.45 16.64
N LEU A 212 -34.03 16.50 16.08
CA LEU A 212 -34.22 17.78 16.78
C LEU A 212 -35.19 17.66 17.96
N ARG A 213 -36.26 16.86 17.81
CA ARG A 213 -37.24 16.60 18.89
C ARG A 213 -36.59 15.81 20.04
N PHE A 214 -35.76 14.81 19.72
CA PHE A 214 -35.12 13.92 20.68
C PHE A 214 -33.61 14.25 20.82
N LYS A 215 -33.26 15.53 20.90
CA LYS A 215 -31.86 16.00 20.93
C LYS A 215 -30.98 15.30 21.97
N TRP A 216 -31.53 14.99 23.16
CA TRP A 216 -30.79 14.28 24.21
C TRP A 216 -30.50 12.81 23.86
N LEU A 217 -31.39 12.15 23.10
CA LEU A 217 -31.14 10.83 22.59
C LEU A 217 -30.01 10.85 21.55
N VAL A 218 -29.95 11.87 20.69
CA VAL A 218 -28.86 12.05 19.74
C VAL A 218 -27.51 12.25 20.45
N VAL A 219 -27.49 13.06 21.52
CA VAL A 219 -26.30 13.26 22.35
C VAL A 219 -25.87 11.94 23.01
N LEU A 220 -26.82 11.17 23.56
CA LEU A 220 -26.52 9.87 24.15
C LEU A 220 -25.95 8.88 23.12
N VAL A 221 -26.54 8.81 21.93
CA VAL A 221 -26.05 7.97 20.83
C VAL A 221 -24.64 8.40 20.40
N PHE A 222 -24.40 9.72 20.31
CA PHE A 222 -23.05 10.24 20.01
C PHE A 222 -21.99 9.74 21.01
N PHE A 223 -22.27 9.86 22.32
CA PHE A 223 -21.32 9.39 23.33
C PHE A 223 -21.21 7.86 23.37
N ALA A 224 -22.29 7.13 23.10
CA ALA A 224 -22.25 5.67 22.97
C ALA A 224 -21.36 5.24 21.79
N VAL A 225 -21.51 5.88 20.62
CA VAL A 225 -20.65 5.61 19.44
C VAL A 225 -19.20 6.02 19.72
N ALA A 226 -18.95 7.18 20.33
CA ALA A 226 -17.61 7.61 20.69
C ALA A 226 -16.93 6.65 21.69
N GLY A 227 -17.67 6.18 22.70
CA GLY A 227 -17.18 5.17 23.64
C GLY A 227 -16.92 3.81 23.00
N SER A 228 -17.82 3.36 22.13
CA SER A 228 -17.62 2.12 21.37
C SER A 228 -16.43 2.20 20.41
N SER A 229 -16.19 3.36 19.79
CA SER A 229 -15.03 3.58 18.93
C SER A 229 -13.72 3.44 19.70
N TYR A 230 -13.65 4.01 20.91
CA TYR A 230 -12.47 3.84 21.77
C TYR A 230 -12.22 2.38 22.15
N TRP A 231 -13.29 1.65 22.49
CA TRP A 231 -13.18 0.23 22.79
C TRP A 231 -12.73 -0.59 21.57
N LEU A 232 -13.31 -0.33 20.38
CA LEU A 232 -12.96 -1.00 19.13
C LEU A 232 -11.51 -0.75 18.72
N LEU A 233 -11.01 0.49 18.87
CA LEU A 233 -9.61 0.82 18.55
C LEU A 233 -8.60 -0.02 19.34
N ASN A 234 -8.94 -0.39 20.59
CA ASN A 234 -8.09 -1.24 21.42
C ASN A 234 -8.17 -2.75 21.04
N GLN A 235 -9.15 -3.15 20.24
CA GLN A 235 -9.29 -4.54 19.78
C GLN A 235 -8.67 -4.77 18.39
N ILE A 236 -8.43 -3.69 17.65
CA ILE A 236 -7.85 -3.78 16.30
C ILE A 236 -6.34 -3.99 16.42
N ALA A 237 -5.83 -5.05 15.81
CA ALA A 237 -4.39 -5.29 15.72
C ALA A 237 -3.72 -4.17 14.91
N ASN A 238 -2.64 -3.61 15.46
CA ASN A 238 -1.85 -2.60 14.77
C ASN A 238 -0.92 -3.31 13.78
N GLU A 239 -1.14 -3.10 12.49
CA GLU A 239 -0.26 -3.56 11.43
C GLU A 239 0.35 -2.35 10.71
N TYR A 240 1.62 -2.44 10.35
CA TYR A 240 2.33 -1.37 9.65
C TYR A 240 1.89 -1.24 8.19
N THR A 241 1.73 -2.37 7.51
CA THR A 241 1.22 -2.48 6.14
C THR A 241 0.41 -3.75 6.00
N PRO A 242 -0.69 -3.74 5.24
CA PRO A 242 -1.44 -4.96 4.96
C PRO A 242 -0.56 -5.95 4.19
N LYS A 243 -0.86 -7.22 4.34
CA LYS A 243 -0.18 -8.30 3.63
C LYS A 243 -0.59 -8.27 2.16
N GLU A 244 0.38 -8.02 1.27
CA GLU A 244 0.16 -7.93 -0.17
C GLU A 244 0.60 -9.21 -0.89
N ASP A 245 -0.22 -9.70 -1.82
CA ASP A 245 0.17 -10.75 -2.76
C ASP A 245 0.91 -10.13 -3.95
N ARG A 246 2.23 -10.26 -3.96
CA ARG A 246 3.11 -9.62 -4.95
C ARG A 246 3.45 -10.48 -6.17
N GLY A 247 2.75 -11.58 -6.36
CA GLY A 247 2.99 -12.47 -7.49
C GLY A 247 4.28 -13.28 -7.39
N ALA A 248 5.05 -13.16 -6.31
CA ALA A 248 6.25 -13.97 -6.06
C ALA A 248 6.56 -14.00 -4.56
N PHE A 249 7.10 -15.12 -4.09
CA PHE A 249 7.61 -15.25 -2.73
C PHE A 249 8.90 -16.08 -2.69
N PHE A 250 9.58 -16.01 -1.57
CA PHE A 250 10.85 -16.70 -1.36
C PHE A 250 10.67 -17.86 -0.39
N VAL A 251 11.43 -18.94 -0.62
CA VAL A 251 11.65 -19.98 0.39
C VAL A 251 13.09 -19.88 0.83
N LEU A 252 13.29 -19.57 2.10
CA LEU A 252 14.60 -19.52 2.70
C LEU A 252 14.94 -20.91 3.25
N VAL A 253 16.08 -21.45 2.82
CA VAL A 253 16.56 -22.75 3.25
C VAL A 253 17.85 -22.54 4.03
N ASN A 254 17.85 -22.96 5.28
CA ASN A 254 19.03 -22.87 6.17
C ASN A 254 19.46 -24.29 6.59
N GLY A 255 20.69 -24.63 6.29
CA GLY A 255 21.35 -25.83 6.76
C GLY A 255 22.11 -25.59 8.07
N PRO A 256 22.73 -26.64 8.67
CA PRO A 256 23.56 -26.52 9.85
C PRO A 256 24.80 -25.67 9.58
N GLU A 257 25.36 -25.11 10.65
CA GLU A 257 26.59 -24.35 10.55
C GLU A 257 27.72 -25.25 10.03
N GLY A 258 28.52 -24.72 9.08
CA GLY A 258 29.60 -25.49 8.46
C GLY A 258 29.15 -26.46 7.37
N ALA A 259 27.86 -26.50 7.01
CA ALA A 259 27.40 -27.30 5.88
C ALA A 259 28.12 -26.89 4.58
N SER A 260 28.58 -27.90 3.85
CA SER A 260 29.25 -27.70 2.56
C SER A 260 28.27 -27.36 1.46
N TYR A 261 28.78 -26.86 0.34
CA TYR A 261 27.98 -26.66 -0.87
C TYR A 261 27.29 -27.95 -1.34
N GLU A 262 28.02 -29.09 -1.31
CA GLU A 262 27.47 -30.38 -1.75
C GLU A 262 26.29 -30.82 -0.85
N TYR A 263 26.43 -30.65 0.45
CA TYR A 263 25.35 -30.91 1.42
C TYR A 263 24.11 -30.09 1.05
N MET A 264 24.25 -28.78 0.90
CA MET A 264 23.13 -27.88 0.57
C MET A 264 22.54 -28.19 -0.80
N LYS A 265 23.36 -28.53 -1.80
CA LYS A 265 22.92 -28.87 -3.15
C LYS A 265 21.93 -30.03 -3.16
N GLU A 266 22.20 -31.10 -2.39
CA GLU A 266 21.28 -32.24 -2.28
C GLU A 266 19.91 -31.81 -1.74
N TYR A 267 19.87 -31.03 -0.66
CA TYR A 267 18.62 -30.55 -0.10
C TYR A 267 17.91 -29.53 -0.98
N MET A 268 18.64 -28.71 -1.71
CA MET A 268 18.04 -27.78 -2.66
C MET A 268 17.40 -28.50 -3.84
N ASN A 269 18.03 -29.58 -4.35
CA ASN A 269 17.45 -30.43 -5.40
C ASN A 269 16.20 -31.17 -4.89
N GLU A 270 16.23 -31.67 -3.66
CA GLU A 270 15.06 -32.31 -3.04
C GLU A 270 13.92 -31.32 -2.86
N ALA A 271 14.22 -30.09 -2.40
CA ALA A 271 13.23 -29.03 -2.27
C ALA A 271 12.63 -28.64 -3.63
N GLU A 272 13.46 -28.55 -4.67
CA GLU A 272 13.02 -28.31 -6.04
C GLU A 272 12.05 -29.41 -6.50
N ALA A 273 12.44 -30.67 -6.36
CA ALA A 273 11.63 -31.81 -6.78
C ALA A 273 10.24 -31.82 -6.10
N ARG A 274 10.17 -31.46 -4.82
CA ARG A 274 8.91 -31.40 -4.08
C ARG A 274 8.02 -30.23 -4.52
N LEU A 275 8.58 -29.17 -5.09
CA LEU A 275 7.85 -27.98 -5.55
C LEU A 275 7.51 -28.03 -7.04
N MET A 276 8.15 -28.89 -7.84
CA MET A 276 7.86 -29.04 -9.27
C MET A 276 6.38 -29.29 -9.59
N PRO A 277 5.59 -30.05 -8.79
CA PRO A 277 4.15 -30.17 -9.04
C PRO A 277 3.36 -28.86 -9.03
N LEU A 278 3.85 -27.82 -8.36
CA LEU A 278 3.24 -26.48 -8.41
C LEU A 278 3.53 -25.75 -9.73
N VAL A 279 4.66 -26.08 -10.37
CA VAL A 279 4.99 -25.58 -11.72
C VAL A 279 4.15 -26.33 -12.77
N GLU A 280 4.03 -27.64 -12.63
CA GLU A 280 3.22 -28.49 -13.53
C GLU A 280 1.73 -28.15 -13.47
N SER A 281 1.22 -27.78 -12.30
CA SER A 281 -0.16 -27.31 -12.14
C SER A 281 -0.43 -25.93 -12.76
N GLY A 282 0.62 -25.17 -13.11
CA GLY A 282 0.53 -23.83 -13.66
C GLY A 282 0.33 -22.71 -12.61
N GLU A 283 0.30 -23.03 -11.32
CA GLU A 283 0.20 -22.01 -10.25
C GLU A 283 1.51 -21.22 -10.11
N VAL A 284 2.65 -21.88 -10.36
CA VAL A 284 3.99 -21.28 -10.38
C VAL A 284 4.49 -21.28 -11.82
N THR A 285 4.82 -20.12 -12.36
CA THR A 285 5.34 -19.99 -13.72
C THR A 285 6.84 -20.28 -13.79
N ARG A 286 7.56 -20.00 -12.73
CA ARG A 286 9.02 -20.18 -12.65
C ARG A 286 9.46 -20.48 -11.23
N LEU A 287 10.38 -21.43 -11.12
CA LEU A 287 11.08 -21.77 -9.89
C LEU A 287 12.57 -21.54 -10.12
N LEU A 288 13.15 -20.60 -9.39
CA LEU A 288 14.59 -20.34 -9.38
C LEU A 288 15.19 -20.88 -8.08
N VAL A 289 16.13 -21.79 -8.21
CA VAL A 289 16.84 -22.41 -7.08
C VAL A 289 18.28 -21.93 -7.05
N ARG A 290 18.75 -21.48 -5.87
CA ARG A 290 20.09 -20.95 -5.72
C ARG A 290 20.68 -21.27 -4.36
N ALA A 291 21.91 -21.75 -4.35
CA ALA A 291 22.81 -21.88 -3.19
C ALA A 291 24.22 -21.43 -3.59
N PRO A 292 24.89 -20.60 -2.77
CA PRO A 292 24.39 -19.91 -1.58
C PRO A 292 23.38 -18.79 -1.92
N ARG A 293 22.66 -18.33 -0.91
CA ARG A 293 21.62 -17.30 -1.06
C ARG A 293 22.17 -15.97 -1.53
N ASN A 294 23.32 -15.54 -1.05
CA ASN A 294 23.94 -14.27 -1.36
C ASN A 294 25.05 -14.43 -2.41
N PHE A 295 25.07 -13.56 -3.43
CA PHE A 295 26.19 -13.48 -4.34
C PHE A 295 27.41 -12.89 -3.63
N GLY A 296 28.60 -13.49 -3.84
CA GLY A 296 29.86 -12.96 -3.32
C GLY A 296 30.16 -13.26 -1.85
N SER A 297 29.32 -13.99 -1.14
CA SER A 297 29.63 -14.47 0.22
C SER A 297 30.59 -15.65 0.13
N VAL A 298 31.87 -15.36 0.29
CA VAL A 298 32.92 -16.39 0.31
C VAL A 298 32.82 -17.18 1.61
N GLY A 299 32.67 -18.50 1.51
CA GLY A 299 32.74 -19.41 2.66
C GLY A 299 31.46 -19.62 3.46
N ILE A 300 30.33 -19.08 3.06
CA ILE A 300 29.02 -19.33 3.70
C ILE A 300 28.13 -20.10 2.72
N TYR A 301 28.13 -21.41 2.83
CA TYR A 301 27.39 -22.30 1.91
C TYR A 301 26.14 -22.93 2.57
N ASN A 302 25.94 -22.75 3.86
CA ASN A 302 24.85 -23.36 4.63
C ASN A 302 23.48 -22.71 4.42
N ASN A 303 23.30 -21.89 3.38
CA ASN A 303 22.05 -21.25 3.10
C ASN A 303 21.70 -21.30 1.61
N GLY A 304 20.41 -21.39 1.34
CA GLY A 304 19.84 -21.36 -0.01
C GLY A 304 18.59 -20.52 -0.09
N ILE A 305 18.13 -20.26 -1.30
CA ILE A 305 16.88 -19.58 -1.59
C ILE A 305 16.23 -20.21 -2.82
N LEU A 306 14.90 -20.43 -2.72
CA LEU A 306 14.08 -20.71 -3.87
C LEU A 306 13.15 -19.50 -4.08
N ILE A 307 13.05 -19.04 -5.31
CA ILE A 307 12.17 -17.94 -5.70
C ILE A 307 11.05 -18.54 -6.55
N LEU A 308 9.82 -18.47 -6.05
CA LEU A 308 8.64 -18.92 -6.75
C LEU A 308 7.95 -17.69 -7.35
N VAL A 309 7.96 -17.63 -8.68
CA VAL A 309 7.20 -16.64 -9.45
C VAL A 309 5.86 -17.26 -9.77
N LEU A 310 4.79 -16.66 -9.29
CA LEU A 310 3.44 -17.15 -9.43
C LEU A 310 2.84 -16.71 -10.77
N ASN A 311 1.80 -17.40 -11.19
CA ASN A 311 0.99 -17.00 -12.33
C ASN A 311 0.14 -15.76 -12.00
N ASP A 312 -0.57 -15.21 -12.98
CA ASP A 312 -1.48 -14.09 -12.79
C ASP A 312 -2.52 -14.37 -11.69
N TRP A 313 -2.93 -13.34 -10.97
CA TRP A 313 -3.79 -13.46 -9.79
C TRP A 313 -5.12 -14.17 -10.05
N ASP A 314 -5.70 -13.99 -11.25
CA ASP A 314 -6.96 -14.61 -11.67
C ASP A 314 -6.80 -16.09 -12.08
N ALA A 315 -5.57 -16.55 -12.29
CA ALA A 315 -5.25 -17.89 -12.80
C ALA A 315 -4.74 -18.86 -11.73
N ARG A 316 -4.73 -18.45 -10.45
CA ARG A 316 -4.16 -19.24 -9.35
C ARG A 316 -4.87 -19.03 -8.02
N ARG A 317 -4.59 -19.89 -7.06
CA ARG A 317 -4.96 -19.67 -5.65
C ARG A 317 -4.19 -18.46 -5.06
N SER A 318 -4.66 -17.96 -3.92
CA SER A 318 -3.95 -16.94 -3.15
C SER A 318 -2.49 -17.35 -2.88
N ALA A 319 -1.54 -16.41 -2.98
CA ALA A 319 -0.14 -16.69 -2.63
C ALA A 319 0.01 -17.26 -1.22
N TRP A 320 -0.85 -16.89 -0.28
CA TRP A 320 -0.85 -17.38 1.11
C TRP A 320 -1.20 -18.87 1.18
N ASP A 321 -2.16 -19.33 0.37
CA ASP A 321 -2.55 -20.75 0.30
C ASP A 321 -1.42 -21.58 -0.33
N ILE A 322 -0.79 -21.06 -1.39
CA ILE A 322 0.37 -21.69 -2.01
C ILE A 322 1.55 -21.75 -1.02
N MET A 323 1.82 -20.67 -0.28
CA MET A 323 2.86 -20.67 0.76
C MET A 323 2.59 -21.68 1.87
N ASN A 324 1.32 -21.86 2.27
CA ASN A 324 0.95 -22.89 3.25
C ASN A 324 1.16 -24.31 2.72
N ASP A 325 0.87 -24.52 1.44
CA ASP A 325 1.15 -25.81 0.76
C ASP A 325 2.67 -26.07 0.68
N VAL A 326 3.46 -25.06 0.28
CA VAL A 326 4.92 -25.12 0.27
C VAL A 326 5.48 -25.43 1.67
N ARG A 327 4.94 -24.79 2.73
CA ARG A 327 5.35 -25.06 4.11
C ARG A 327 5.11 -26.50 4.51
N LYS A 328 4.00 -27.11 4.08
CA LYS A 328 3.70 -28.52 4.35
C LYS A 328 4.62 -29.46 3.59
N ARG A 329 4.92 -29.17 2.31
CA ARG A 329 5.78 -29.98 1.47
C ARG A 329 7.25 -30.00 1.90
N LEU A 330 7.73 -28.90 2.50
CA LEU A 330 9.11 -28.74 2.89
C LEU A 330 9.34 -28.90 4.41
N GLY A 331 8.26 -29.01 5.20
CA GLY A 331 8.34 -29.02 6.65
C GLY A 331 8.98 -30.27 7.26
N ASP A 332 9.06 -31.35 6.53
CA ASP A 332 9.63 -32.64 6.92
C ASP A 332 11.03 -32.90 6.36
N LEU A 333 11.69 -31.90 5.75
CA LEU A 333 13.06 -32.04 5.28
C LEU A 333 14.03 -32.18 6.48
N PRO A 334 14.68 -33.36 6.66
CA PRO A 334 15.61 -33.56 7.76
C PRO A 334 16.90 -32.78 7.47
N GLY A 335 17.48 -32.14 8.48
CA GLY A 335 18.82 -31.53 8.37
C GLY A 335 18.85 -30.12 7.73
N VAL A 336 17.74 -29.60 7.22
CA VAL A 336 17.60 -28.20 6.82
C VAL A 336 16.26 -27.63 7.30
N SER A 337 16.21 -26.35 7.54
CA SER A 337 14.94 -25.64 7.78
C SER A 337 14.55 -24.82 6.55
N ALA A 338 13.38 -25.11 6.01
CA ALA A 338 12.85 -24.41 4.84
C ALA A 338 11.53 -23.72 5.19
N PHE A 339 11.45 -22.41 4.97
CA PHE A 339 10.24 -21.64 5.26
C PHE A 339 9.94 -20.59 4.19
N PRO A 340 8.68 -20.53 3.73
CA PRO A 340 8.26 -19.54 2.77
C PRO A 340 8.07 -18.18 3.44
N VAL A 341 8.53 -17.13 2.76
CA VAL A 341 8.44 -15.73 3.20
C VAL A 341 7.98 -14.85 2.05
N MET A 342 6.91 -14.10 2.25
CA MET A 342 6.51 -13.07 1.31
C MET A 342 7.40 -11.84 1.48
N ARG A 343 7.87 -11.28 0.37
CA ARG A 343 8.56 -9.99 0.41
C ARG A 343 7.56 -8.92 0.84
N GLN A 344 7.82 -8.31 1.99
CA GLN A 344 6.98 -7.21 2.45
C GLN A 344 7.23 -5.94 1.62
N GLY A 345 6.18 -5.09 1.50
CA GLY A 345 6.28 -3.78 0.88
C GLY A 345 7.17 -2.81 1.66
N PHE A 346 7.43 -1.67 1.06
CA PHE A 346 8.01 -0.49 1.72
C PHE A 346 9.32 -0.75 2.50
N GLY A 347 10.36 -1.24 1.80
CA GLY A 347 11.71 -1.26 2.36
C GLY A 347 11.95 -2.27 3.49
N ALA A 348 10.95 -3.04 3.88
CA ALA A 348 11.13 -4.08 4.89
C ALA A 348 12.12 -5.13 4.37
N ARG A 349 13.24 -5.29 5.09
CA ARG A 349 14.15 -6.42 4.88
C ARG A 349 13.40 -7.71 5.19
N ILE A 350 13.81 -8.81 4.57
CA ILE A 350 13.32 -10.15 4.94
C ILE A 350 13.86 -10.45 6.35
N GLN A 351 13.10 -10.05 7.35
CA GLN A 351 13.45 -10.21 8.76
C GLN A 351 12.32 -10.94 9.48
N LYS A 352 12.67 -11.66 10.55
CA LYS A 352 11.68 -12.25 11.42
C LYS A 352 10.89 -11.15 12.12
N PRO A 353 9.56 -11.30 12.32
CA PRO A 353 8.71 -10.24 12.87
C PRO A 353 9.05 -9.89 14.33
N VAL A 354 9.59 -10.86 15.10
CA VAL A 354 10.05 -10.64 16.46
C VAL A 354 11.58 -10.80 16.48
N GLN A 355 12.26 -9.74 16.87
CA GLN A 355 13.71 -9.71 17.02
C GLN A 355 14.03 -9.27 18.44
N PHE A 356 14.88 -10.04 19.08
CA PHE A 356 15.33 -9.76 20.45
C PHE A 356 16.85 -9.71 20.47
N VAL A 357 17.41 -8.67 21.05
CA VAL A 357 18.86 -8.47 21.14
C VAL A 357 19.30 -8.76 22.57
N LEU A 358 20.13 -9.78 22.74
CA LEU A 358 20.87 -10.02 23.96
C LEU A 358 22.22 -9.32 23.86
N GLY A 359 22.54 -8.47 24.81
CA GLY A 359 23.77 -7.71 24.82
C GLY A 359 24.43 -7.76 26.20
N GLY A 360 25.77 -7.68 26.22
CA GLY A 360 26.60 -7.65 27.44
C GLY A 360 27.44 -8.89 27.65
N GLY A 361 28.38 -8.83 28.54
CA GLY A 361 29.21 -9.96 28.94
C GLY A 361 30.16 -10.52 27.89
N THR A 362 30.58 -11.77 28.10
CA THR A 362 31.36 -12.57 27.16
C THR A 362 30.44 -13.35 26.22
N TYR A 363 30.99 -13.92 25.14
CA TYR A 363 30.22 -14.77 24.23
C TYR A 363 29.69 -16.04 24.94
N ASP A 364 30.43 -16.59 25.91
CA ASP A 364 30.00 -17.74 26.68
C ASP A 364 28.79 -17.41 27.58
N GLU A 365 28.81 -16.24 28.23
CA GLU A 365 27.66 -15.78 29.02
C GLU A 365 26.46 -15.51 28.15
N LEU A 366 26.64 -14.93 26.94
CA LEU A 366 25.54 -14.70 25.98
C LEU A 366 24.95 -16.03 25.51
N ALA A 367 25.77 -17.05 25.29
CA ALA A 367 25.30 -18.40 24.94
C ALA A 367 24.46 -19.02 26.06
N GLU A 368 24.91 -18.91 27.31
CA GLU A 368 24.15 -19.38 28.48
C GLU A 368 22.78 -18.68 28.59
N TRP A 369 22.76 -17.35 28.52
CA TRP A 369 21.52 -16.61 28.58
C TRP A 369 20.58 -16.90 27.39
N ARG A 370 21.13 -17.09 26.19
CA ARG A 370 20.38 -17.55 25.03
C ARG A 370 19.69 -18.89 25.31
N ASP A 371 20.43 -19.85 25.84
CA ASP A 371 19.90 -21.20 26.09
C ASP A 371 18.82 -21.20 27.17
N ILE A 372 18.98 -20.38 28.22
CA ILE A 372 17.95 -20.16 29.25
C ILE A 372 16.68 -19.55 28.61
N LEU A 373 16.85 -18.55 27.77
CA LEU A 373 15.72 -17.89 27.08
C LEU A 373 14.99 -18.88 26.15
N VAL A 374 15.73 -19.62 25.33
CA VAL A 374 15.17 -20.62 24.41
C VAL A 374 14.46 -21.75 25.19
N ALA A 375 15.05 -22.24 26.27
CA ALA A 375 14.40 -23.23 27.14
C ALA A 375 13.07 -22.69 27.71
N LYS A 376 13.07 -21.45 28.19
CA LYS A 376 11.87 -20.79 28.73
C LYS A 376 10.77 -20.61 27.67
N ILE A 377 11.16 -20.18 26.46
CA ILE A 377 10.21 -20.05 25.34
C ILE A 377 9.63 -21.41 24.96
N ASN A 378 10.45 -22.48 24.93
CA ASN A 378 9.97 -23.82 24.60
C ASN A 378 9.04 -24.39 25.69
N GLN A 379 9.25 -24.01 26.96
CA GLN A 379 8.43 -24.43 28.09
C GLN A 379 7.07 -23.73 28.12
N ASP A 380 7.04 -22.43 27.81
CA ASP A 380 5.86 -21.56 27.89
C ASP A 380 5.78 -20.72 26.61
N ASN A 381 5.52 -21.41 25.48
CA ASN A 381 5.56 -20.80 24.16
C ASN A 381 4.35 -19.90 23.92
N PRO A 382 4.53 -18.59 23.78
CA PRO A 382 3.44 -17.65 23.49
C PRO A 382 2.94 -17.68 22.03
N GLY A 383 3.29 -18.71 21.25
CA GLY A 383 2.95 -18.86 19.84
C GLY A 383 4.10 -18.52 18.88
N LEU A 384 5.35 -18.48 19.38
CA LEU A 384 6.54 -18.27 18.57
C LEU A 384 6.93 -19.54 17.82
N VAL A 385 7.21 -19.42 16.52
CA VAL A 385 7.67 -20.51 15.65
C VAL A 385 8.94 -20.10 14.91
N GLY A 386 9.83 -21.05 14.64
CA GLY A 386 11.05 -20.80 13.87
C GLY A 386 12.06 -19.95 14.63
N LEU A 387 12.30 -20.27 15.90
CA LEU A 387 13.36 -19.65 16.71
C LEU A 387 14.71 -19.85 16.01
N ASP A 388 15.50 -18.79 15.98
CA ASP A 388 16.84 -18.79 15.41
C ASP A 388 17.65 -17.66 16.04
N TRP A 389 18.98 -17.79 16.06
CA TRP A 389 19.91 -16.84 16.63
C TRP A 389 21.15 -16.68 15.76
N ASP A 390 21.79 -15.54 15.82
CA ASP A 390 22.93 -15.20 14.97
C ASP A 390 24.22 -15.85 15.43
N TYR A 391 24.45 -15.91 16.76
CA TYR A 391 25.66 -16.54 17.33
C TYR A 391 25.45 -18.04 17.54
N LYS A 392 26.19 -18.86 16.79
CA LYS A 392 26.16 -20.32 16.85
C LYS A 392 27.61 -20.86 17.02
N GLU A 393 27.82 -21.59 18.07
CA GLU A 393 29.14 -22.17 18.45
C GLU A 393 29.42 -23.49 17.71
N THR A 394 28.51 -23.93 16.85
CA THR A 394 28.50 -25.26 16.24
C THR A 394 29.35 -25.38 14.98
N LYS A 395 29.98 -24.27 14.50
CA LYS A 395 30.83 -24.33 13.31
C LYS A 395 32.16 -24.98 13.62
N PRO A 396 32.48 -26.17 13.07
CA PRO A 396 33.78 -26.81 13.28
C PRO A 396 34.89 -25.89 12.76
N GLN A 397 35.90 -25.67 13.59
CA GLN A 397 37.09 -24.90 13.22
C GLN A 397 38.34 -25.77 13.41
N MET A 398 39.25 -25.68 12.47
CA MET A 398 40.58 -26.22 12.61
C MET A 398 41.49 -25.11 13.14
N GLN A 399 42.02 -25.28 14.33
CA GLN A 399 43.00 -24.38 14.90
C GLN A 399 44.38 -24.98 14.73
N VAL A 400 45.27 -24.28 14.02
CA VAL A 400 46.68 -24.66 13.92
C VAL A 400 47.44 -23.89 14.97
N VAL A 401 47.91 -24.63 15.99
CA VAL A 401 48.76 -24.07 17.05
C VAL A 401 50.21 -24.38 16.68
N ILE A 402 50.99 -23.34 16.41
CA ILE A 402 52.38 -23.47 16.07
C ILE A 402 53.17 -23.56 17.37
N ASP A 403 53.93 -24.66 17.54
CA ASP A 403 54.95 -24.81 18.60
C ASP A 403 56.18 -24.00 18.18
N TYR A 404 56.27 -22.79 18.69
CA TYR A 404 57.36 -21.85 18.33
C TYR A 404 58.74 -22.33 18.73
N ASP A 405 58.85 -23.02 19.86
CA ASP A 405 60.13 -23.54 20.36
C ASP A 405 60.65 -24.66 19.44
N ARG A 406 59.76 -25.57 19.09
CA ARG A 406 60.10 -26.67 18.17
C ARG A 406 60.32 -26.18 16.73
N ALA A 407 59.61 -25.16 16.28
CA ALA A 407 59.85 -24.54 14.98
C ALA A 407 61.26 -23.89 14.93
N ALA A 408 61.65 -23.19 15.99
CA ALA A 408 62.97 -22.58 16.10
C ALA A 408 64.07 -23.63 16.12
N ASP A 409 63.94 -24.73 16.89
CA ASP A 409 64.87 -25.83 16.91
C ASP A 409 65.06 -26.53 15.57
N LEU A 410 64.02 -26.55 14.75
CA LEU A 410 64.04 -27.10 13.39
C LEU A 410 64.48 -26.09 12.31
N GLY A 411 64.76 -24.85 12.70
CA GLY A 411 65.16 -23.79 11.77
C GLY A 411 64.01 -23.29 10.85
N VAL A 412 62.74 -23.55 11.24
CA VAL A 412 61.58 -23.06 10.48
C VAL A 412 61.19 -21.67 10.98
N THR A 413 61.22 -20.70 10.08
CA THR A 413 60.78 -19.34 10.41
C THR A 413 59.26 -19.21 10.30
N VAL A 414 58.61 -18.67 11.33
CA VAL A 414 57.15 -18.53 11.44
C VAL A 414 56.59 -17.45 10.50
N SER A 415 57.46 -16.72 9.84
CA SER A 415 57.12 -15.66 8.87
C SER A 415 56.93 -16.13 7.43
N ASN A 416 56.99 -17.39 7.14
CA ASN A 416 56.84 -17.96 5.79
C ASN A 416 55.58 -18.79 5.69
#